data_02d70eb7a6f5f3972d85533ae51cff7e
#
_entry.id   02d70eb7a6f5f3972d85533ae51cff7e
#
_cell.length_a   1.000
_cell.length_b   1.000
_cell.length_c   1.000
_cell.angle_alpha   90.00
_cell.angle_beta   90.00
_cell.angle_gamma   90.00
#
_symmetry.space_group_name_H-M   'P 1'
#
loop_
_entity.id
_entity.type
_entity.pdbx_description
1 polymer ?
#
loop_
_entity_poly.entity_id
_entity_poly.type
_entity_poly.pdbx_seq_one_letter_code
_entity_poly.pdbx_strand_id
1 'polypeptide(L)'
;MNVLVINCGSSSLKYQLINSDTEDVLAKGLCERIGIDGRLVYQKAGCDKEITEAAMPTHKEAIQMVLDALVNDKTGAIKSLSEVNAVGHRIVHGGEKFASSVVITDEVLEAVAQCNDLAPLHNPANLIGINACKELMPGVPMVAVFDTAFHQTMPEKAYLYGLPYEYYENYKVRRYGFHGTSHSFVSKETARFLGMDLKNSKIIVCHLGNGASISAVKDGKCVDTSMGLTPLEGLVMGTRSGDIDPAIMEYIAKKENLDIAGVMNVLNKKSGLEGISGLSSDFRDLTAGAKEGNKRAIAAIEVFCYRVAKYVGSYVAAMNGVDAIAFTAGLGENDDITRKAICEYLGYLGTELDEVKNDVHGETAIISTDDSKVTLLCVPTNEELMIARDTVALVK
;
A
#
# COMPACT_ATOMS: atom_id res chain seq x y z
N MET A 1 8.15 -9.40 -22.31
CA MET A 1 6.94 -8.55 -22.51
C MET A 1 7.13 -7.21 -21.81
N ASN A 2 6.68 -6.11 -22.41
CA ASN A 2 6.64 -4.82 -21.73
C ASN A 2 5.24 -4.59 -21.16
N VAL A 3 5.16 -4.39 -19.86
CA VAL A 3 3.91 -4.14 -19.13
C VAL A 3 3.90 -2.70 -18.65
N LEU A 4 2.86 -1.96 -19.03
CA LEU A 4 2.61 -0.63 -18.49
C LEU A 4 1.77 -0.77 -17.23
N VAL A 5 2.34 -0.42 -16.09
CA VAL A 5 1.65 -0.41 -14.80
C VAL A 5 1.10 0.98 -14.53
N ILE A 6 -0.18 1.07 -14.20
CA ILE A 6 -0.89 2.33 -13.95
C ILE A 6 -1.58 2.29 -12.59
N ASN A 7 -1.40 3.38 -11.84
CA ASN A 7 -2.07 3.64 -10.58
C ASN A 7 -2.70 5.03 -10.62
N CYS A 8 -4.02 5.09 -10.86
CA CYS A 8 -4.79 6.33 -10.93
C CYS A 8 -5.33 6.71 -9.54
N GLY A 9 -4.92 7.89 -9.05
CA GLY A 9 -5.57 8.58 -7.94
C GLY A 9 -6.57 9.63 -8.45
N SER A 10 -7.24 10.34 -7.55
CA SER A 10 -8.26 11.36 -7.90
C SER A 10 -7.71 12.52 -8.73
N SER A 11 -6.46 12.94 -8.48
CA SER A 11 -5.80 14.08 -9.15
C SER A 11 -4.36 13.75 -9.57
N SER A 12 -3.99 12.48 -9.60
CA SER A 12 -2.65 12.02 -9.95
C SER A 12 -2.69 10.66 -10.63
N LEU A 13 -1.63 10.34 -11.36
CA LEU A 13 -1.43 9.05 -12.01
C LEU A 13 0.05 8.70 -11.94
N LYS A 14 0.38 7.60 -11.24
CA LYS A 14 1.72 7.01 -11.27
C LYS A 14 1.78 5.93 -12.33
N TYR A 15 2.93 5.79 -12.99
CA TYR A 15 3.14 4.75 -13.98
C TYR A 15 4.57 4.23 -14.00
N GLN A 16 4.71 2.97 -14.42
CA GLN A 16 5.98 2.37 -14.77
C GLN A 16 5.81 1.47 -16.00
N LEU A 17 6.75 1.53 -16.93
CA LEU A 17 6.89 0.56 -18.01
C LEU A 17 7.97 -0.44 -17.61
N ILE A 18 7.60 -1.70 -17.44
CA ILE A 18 8.48 -2.75 -16.93
C ILE A 18 8.64 -3.84 -17.99
N ASN A 19 9.90 -4.22 -18.26
CA ASN A 19 10.19 -5.44 -19.02
C ASN A 19 10.03 -6.66 -18.10
N SER A 20 9.05 -7.51 -18.38
CA SER A 20 8.73 -8.64 -17.50
C SER A 20 9.73 -9.79 -17.52
N ASP A 21 10.61 -9.84 -18.51
CA ASP A 21 11.57 -10.94 -18.65
C ASP A 21 12.87 -10.65 -17.87
N THR A 22 13.24 -9.37 -17.75
CA THR A 22 14.39 -8.89 -16.96
C THR A 22 13.98 -8.22 -15.65
N GLU A 23 12.70 -7.88 -15.51
CA GLU A 23 12.13 -7.09 -14.42
C GLU A 23 12.69 -5.66 -14.33
N ASP A 24 13.32 -5.18 -15.39
CA ASP A 24 13.85 -3.82 -15.46
C ASP A 24 12.75 -2.80 -15.70
N VAL A 25 12.84 -1.68 -15.00
CA VAL A 25 12.01 -0.50 -15.23
C VAL A 25 12.58 0.27 -16.41
N LEU A 26 11.89 0.28 -17.55
CA LEU A 26 12.29 0.99 -18.77
C LEU A 26 12.01 2.49 -18.68
N ALA A 27 10.90 2.86 -18.07
CA ALA A 27 10.50 4.24 -17.77
C ALA A 27 9.56 4.27 -16.56
N LYS A 28 9.56 5.39 -15.85
CA LYS A 28 8.63 5.66 -14.74
C LYS A 28 8.28 7.12 -14.65
N GLY A 29 7.21 7.43 -13.98
CA GLY A 29 6.84 8.81 -13.72
C GLY A 29 5.51 9.00 -13.04
N LEU A 30 5.08 10.25 -13.07
CA LEU A 30 3.93 10.72 -12.33
C LEU A 30 3.27 11.87 -13.10
N CYS A 31 1.96 11.81 -13.28
CA CYS A 31 1.16 12.99 -13.61
C CYS A 31 0.55 13.51 -12.31
N GLU A 32 0.69 14.79 -12.06
CA GLU A 32 0.18 15.48 -10.88
C GLU A 32 -0.78 16.60 -11.28
N ARG A 33 -1.65 17.00 -10.35
CA ARG A 33 -2.56 18.14 -10.51
C ARG A 33 -3.51 17.99 -11.72
N ILE A 34 -3.93 16.73 -11.99
CA ILE A 34 -4.93 16.43 -13.03
C ILE A 34 -6.24 17.15 -12.66
N GLY A 35 -6.86 17.80 -13.63
CA GLY A 35 -8.04 18.62 -13.42
C GLY A 35 -7.76 20.05 -12.93
N ILE A 36 -6.49 20.46 -12.80
CA ILE A 36 -6.07 21.80 -12.38
C ILE A 36 -5.19 22.42 -13.49
N ASP A 37 -3.88 22.31 -13.41
CA ASP A 37 -2.92 22.89 -14.34
C ASP A 37 -1.99 21.83 -14.97
N GLY A 38 -1.94 20.63 -14.40
CA GLY A 38 -1.25 19.47 -14.95
C GLY A 38 0.29 19.55 -14.92
N ARG A 39 0.93 18.43 -14.54
CA ARG A 39 2.39 18.30 -14.56
C ARG A 39 2.75 16.83 -14.80
N LEU A 40 3.51 16.56 -15.86
CA LEU A 40 4.09 15.26 -16.13
C LEU A 40 5.55 15.23 -15.65
N VAL A 41 5.88 14.26 -14.84
CA VAL A 41 7.25 13.87 -14.54
C VAL A 41 7.51 12.55 -15.27
N TYR A 42 8.50 12.53 -16.15
CA TYR A 42 8.92 11.36 -16.91
C TYR A 42 10.38 11.06 -16.62
N GLN A 43 10.73 9.79 -16.49
CA GLN A 43 12.11 9.35 -16.32
C GLN A 43 12.33 8.04 -17.06
N LYS A 44 13.13 8.08 -18.12
CA LYS A 44 13.68 6.87 -18.76
C LYS A 44 14.77 6.26 -17.90
N ALA A 45 14.93 4.94 -17.93
CA ALA A 45 16.00 4.24 -17.22
C ALA A 45 17.38 4.84 -17.56
N GLY A 46 18.17 5.13 -16.53
CA GLY A 46 19.53 5.70 -16.69
C GLY A 46 19.56 7.18 -17.10
N CYS A 47 18.42 7.86 -17.19
CA CYS A 47 18.35 9.29 -17.56
C CYS A 47 17.83 10.13 -16.40
N ASP A 48 18.06 11.45 -16.51
CA ASP A 48 17.48 12.42 -15.58
C ASP A 48 15.97 12.54 -15.77
N LYS A 49 15.31 13.09 -14.75
CA LYS A 49 13.86 13.38 -14.80
C LYS A 49 13.59 14.55 -15.73
N GLU A 50 12.64 14.37 -16.61
CA GLU A 50 12.05 15.43 -17.44
C GLU A 50 10.72 15.86 -16.82
N ILE A 51 10.50 17.18 -16.74
CA ILE A 51 9.29 17.78 -16.20
C ILE A 51 8.63 18.60 -17.31
N THR A 52 7.36 18.28 -17.57
CA THR A 52 6.53 19.01 -18.54
C THR A 52 5.27 19.52 -17.85
N GLU A 53 5.09 20.82 -17.81
CA GLU A 53 3.85 21.45 -17.37
C GLU A 53 2.92 21.58 -18.57
N ALA A 54 1.75 20.96 -18.48
CA ALA A 54 0.74 21.02 -19.52
C ALA A 54 -0.64 20.69 -18.93
N ALA A 55 -1.66 21.34 -19.47
CA ALA A 55 -3.02 21.11 -19.03
C ALA A 55 -3.43 19.65 -19.19
N MET A 56 -3.89 19.04 -18.11
CA MET A 56 -4.46 17.70 -18.03
C MET A 56 -5.87 17.78 -17.47
N PRO A 57 -6.87 18.18 -18.28
CA PRO A 57 -8.25 18.34 -17.79
C PRO A 57 -8.80 17.07 -17.18
N THR A 58 -8.43 15.89 -17.72
CA THR A 58 -8.85 14.59 -17.24
C THR A 58 -7.68 13.60 -17.24
N HIS A 59 -7.91 12.41 -16.70
CA HIS A 59 -6.96 11.30 -16.75
C HIS A 59 -6.66 10.82 -18.17
N LYS A 60 -7.55 11.07 -19.14
CA LYS A 60 -7.32 10.71 -20.54
C LYS A 60 -6.14 11.50 -21.11
N GLU A 61 -6.12 12.81 -20.92
CA GLU A 61 -5.00 13.65 -21.36
C GLU A 61 -3.70 13.29 -20.62
N ALA A 62 -3.81 12.97 -19.32
CA ALA A 62 -2.65 12.53 -18.55
C ALA A 62 -2.06 11.23 -19.12
N ILE A 63 -2.90 10.23 -19.43
CA ILE A 63 -2.45 8.98 -20.04
C ILE A 63 -1.90 9.21 -21.44
N GLN A 64 -2.56 10.03 -22.26
CA GLN A 64 -2.04 10.39 -23.59
C GLN A 64 -0.63 10.95 -23.51
N MET A 65 -0.39 11.90 -22.59
CA MET A 65 0.94 12.48 -22.39
C MET A 65 1.98 11.43 -21.93
N VAL A 66 1.59 10.49 -21.10
CA VAL A 66 2.47 9.36 -20.71
C VAL A 66 2.82 8.55 -21.95
N LEU A 67 1.84 8.18 -22.78
CA LEU A 67 2.06 7.37 -23.99
C LEU A 67 2.96 8.13 -24.99
N ASP A 68 2.73 9.41 -25.18
CA ASP A 68 3.54 10.27 -26.06
C ASP A 68 4.99 10.36 -25.56
N ALA A 69 5.20 10.49 -24.24
CA ALA A 69 6.52 10.49 -23.64
C ALA A 69 7.26 9.17 -23.81
N LEU A 70 6.55 8.04 -23.70
CA LEU A 70 7.13 6.70 -23.87
C LEU A 70 7.69 6.48 -25.29
N VAL A 71 7.09 7.06 -26.31
CA VAL A 71 7.49 6.91 -27.72
C VAL A 71 8.18 8.14 -28.31
N ASN A 72 8.56 9.11 -27.50
CA ASN A 72 9.22 10.32 -27.96
C ASN A 72 10.52 9.97 -28.70
N ASP A 73 10.75 10.56 -29.87
CA ASP A 73 11.90 10.23 -30.74
C ASP A 73 13.26 10.42 -30.06
N LYS A 74 13.37 11.32 -29.07
CA LYS A 74 14.64 11.65 -28.38
C LYS A 74 14.79 10.98 -27.03
N THR A 75 13.70 10.94 -26.25
CA THR A 75 13.72 10.55 -24.84
C THR A 75 12.89 9.33 -24.53
N GLY A 76 12.13 8.83 -25.51
CA GLY A 76 11.26 7.67 -25.34
C GLY A 76 11.99 6.39 -24.96
N ALA A 77 11.32 5.56 -24.16
CA ALA A 77 11.82 4.26 -23.74
C ALA A 77 11.57 3.14 -24.75
N ILE A 78 10.57 3.32 -25.62
CA ILE A 78 10.16 2.40 -26.70
C ILE A 78 9.99 3.17 -27.99
N LYS A 79 9.99 2.46 -29.12
CA LYS A 79 9.86 3.06 -30.46
C LYS A 79 8.41 3.22 -30.91
N SER A 80 7.53 2.38 -30.40
CA SER A 80 6.11 2.35 -30.79
C SER A 80 5.26 1.84 -29.62
N LEU A 81 4.01 2.32 -29.53
CA LEU A 81 3.04 1.80 -28.56
C LEU A 81 2.71 0.31 -28.75
N SER A 82 2.98 -0.25 -29.93
CA SER A 82 2.85 -1.70 -30.16
C SER A 82 3.81 -2.55 -29.32
N GLU A 83 4.83 -1.93 -28.73
CA GLU A 83 5.74 -2.59 -27.78
C GLU A 83 5.16 -2.67 -26.36
N VAL A 84 4.06 -1.98 -26.04
CA VAL A 84 3.30 -2.18 -24.81
C VAL A 84 2.40 -3.40 -25.02
N ASN A 85 2.75 -4.50 -24.38
CA ASN A 85 2.09 -5.80 -24.60
C ASN A 85 0.88 -6.04 -23.69
N ALA A 86 0.84 -5.37 -22.53
CA ALA A 86 -0.25 -5.44 -21.57
C ALA A 86 -0.24 -4.22 -20.64
N VAL A 87 -1.38 -3.95 -20.01
CA VAL A 87 -1.51 -2.91 -18.97
C VAL A 87 -1.98 -3.53 -17.66
N GLY A 88 -1.25 -3.30 -16.58
CA GLY A 88 -1.67 -3.64 -15.23
C GLY A 88 -2.22 -2.42 -14.51
N HIS A 89 -3.45 -2.50 -14.01
CA HIS A 89 -4.11 -1.42 -13.28
C HIS A 89 -4.22 -1.77 -11.80
N ARG A 90 -3.72 -0.90 -10.93
CA ARG A 90 -4.03 -0.95 -9.51
C ARG A 90 -5.46 -0.48 -9.31
N ILE A 91 -6.26 -1.28 -8.59
CA ILE A 91 -7.61 -0.96 -8.14
C ILE A 91 -7.64 -1.07 -6.63
N VAL A 92 -8.20 -0.05 -5.96
CA VAL A 92 -8.15 -0.01 -4.50
C VAL A 92 -9.08 -1.03 -3.87
N HIS A 93 -10.31 -1.20 -4.38
CA HIS A 93 -11.27 -2.09 -3.73
C HIS A 93 -12.00 -3.01 -4.71
N GLY A 94 -11.86 -4.32 -4.48
CA GLY A 94 -12.52 -5.36 -5.26
C GLY A 94 -13.74 -6.02 -4.58
N GLY A 95 -14.09 -5.57 -3.37
CA GLY A 95 -15.15 -6.19 -2.57
C GLY A 95 -14.84 -7.66 -2.27
N GLU A 96 -15.87 -8.47 -2.12
CA GLU A 96 -15.76 -9.92 -1.96
C GLU A 96 -15.67 -10.66 -3.30
N LYS A 97 -15.87 -9.95 -4.41
CA LYS A 97 -15.92 -10.56 -5.76
C LYS A 97 -14.55 -10.95 -6.29
N PHE A 98 -13.50 -10.23 -5.86
CA PHE A 98 -12.15 -10.43 -6.39
C PHE A 98 -11.18 -10.84 -5.29
N ALA A 99 -10.85 -12.13 -5.27
CA ALA A 99 -9.85 -12.74 -4.40
C ALA A 99 -8.47 -12.90 -5.08
N SER A 100 -8.35 -12.44 -6.32
CA SER A 100 -7.13 -12.45 -7.13
C SER A 100 -7.20 -11.36 -8.20
N SER A 101 -6.09 -11.12 -8.87
CA SER A 101 -6.02 -10.29 -10.08
C SER A 101 -6.81 -10.96 -11.21
N VAL A 102 -7.42 -10.16 -12.10
CA VAL A 102 -8.27 -10.66 -13.20
C VAL A 102 -8.04 -9.85 -14.48
N VAL A 103 -8.22 -10.51 -15.63
CA VAL A 103 -8.27 -9.79 -16.92
C VAL A 103 -9.52 -8.91 -16.95
N ILE A 104 -9.37 -7.68 -17.38
CA ILE A 104 -10.45 -6.69 -17.40
C ILE A 104 -11.40 -7.01 -18.57
N THR A 105 -12.66 -7.29 -18.24
CA THR A 105 -13.81 -7.37 -19.14
C THR A 105 -14.85 -6.33 -18.74
N ASP A 106 -15.91 -6.18 -19.52
CA ASP A 106 -16.99 -5.24 -19.18
C ASP A 106 -17.70 -5.67 -17.89
N GLU A 107 -17.85 -6.99 -17.64
CA GLU A 107 -18.41 -7.52 -16.39
C GLU A 107 -17.51 -7.21 -15.18
N VAL A 108 -16.19 -7.23 -15.37
CA VAL A 108 -15.23 -6.82 -14.31
C VAL A 108 -15.38 -5.34 -13.99
N LEU A 109 -15.52 -4.48 -15.01
CA LEU A 109 -15.73 -3.04 -14.81
C LEU A 109 -17.04 -2.75 -14.07
N GLU A 110 -18.13 -3.43 -14.43
CA GLU A 110 -19.41 -3.32 -13.71
C GLU A 110 -19.28 -3.76 -12.26
N ALA A 111 -18.56 -4.86 -11.99
CA ALA A 111 -18.34 -5.36 -10.65
C ALA A 111 -17.47 -4.39 -9.81
N VAL A 112 -16.47 -3.76 -10.40
CA VAL A 112 -15.65 -2.72 -9.74
C VAL A 112 -16.49 -1.48 -9.45
N ALA A 113 -17.37 -1.07 -10.37
CA ALA A 113 -18.27 0.07 -10.17
C ALA A 113 -19.23 -0.16 -9.00
N GLN A 114 -19.70 -1.39 -8.77
CA GLN A 114 -20.53 -1.76 -7.61
C GLN A 114 -19.77 -1.64 -6.28
N CYS A 115 -18.44 -1.56 -6.28
CA CYS A 115 -17.61 -1.33 -5.11
C CYS A 115 -17.28 0.15 -4.88
N ASN A 116 -17.84 1.09 -5.67
CA ASN A 116 -17.56 2.52 -5.52
C ASN A 116 -17.91 3.06 -4.14
N ASP A 117 -18.98 2.57 -3.53
CA ASP A 117 -19.41 3.00 -2.18
C ASP A 117 -18.41 2.57 -1.09
N LEU A 118 -17.63 1.52 -1.34
CA LEU A 118 -16.57 1.05 -0.44
C LEU A 118 -15.26 1.84 -0.58
N ALA A 119 -15.03 2.45 -1.75
CA ALA A 119 -13.85 3.28 -2.03
C ALA A 119 -14.19 4.49 -2.91
N PRO A 120 -15.05 5.42 -2.44
CA PRO A 120 -15.62 6.50 -3.26
C PRO A 120 -14.59 7.50 -3.77
N LEU A 121 -13.43 7.61 -3.12
CA LEU A 121 -12.35 8.52 -3.53
C LEU A 121 -11.36 7.87 -4.53
N HIS A 122 -11.43 6.54 -4.73
CA HIS A 122 -10.41 5.81 -5.48
C HIS A 122 -10.98 5.03 -6.67
N ASN A 123 -11.96 4.16 -6.44
CA ASN A 123 -12.49 3.30 -7.51
C ASN A 123 -13.01 4.08 -8.72
N PRO A 124 -13.74 5.20 -8.59
CA PRO A 124 -14.14 5.99 -9.74
C PRO A 124 -12.96 6.49 -10.58
N ALA A 125 -11.87 6.95 -9.94
CA ALA A 125 -10.65 7.37 -10.63
C ALA A 125 -9.95 6.20 -11.33
N ASN A 126 -9.91 5.03 -10.69
CA ASN A 126 -9.37 3.81 -11.30
C ASN A 126 -10.15 3.44 -12.58
N LEU A 127 -11.48 3.46 -12.54
CA LEU A 127 -12.33 3.18 -13.71
C LEU A 127 -12.11 4.18 -14.85
N ILE A 128 -11.97 5.48 -14.54
CA ILE A 128 -11.66 6.51 -15.53
C ILE A 128 -10.32 6.18 -16.22
N GLY A 129 -9.29 5.84 -15.44
CA GLY A 129 -7.97 5.46 -15.98
C GLY A 129 -8.02 4.24 -16.88
N ILE A 130 -8.75 3.20 -16.49
CA ILE A 130 -8.92 1.99 -17.31
C ILE A 130 -9.62 2.32 -18.63
N ASN A 131 -10.73 3.06 -18.59
CA ASN A 131 -11.48 3.43 -19.79
C ASN A 131 -10.64 4.30 -20.74
N ALA A 132 -9.84 5.21 -20.21
CA ALA A 132 -8.91 5.99 -21.01
C ALA A 132 -7.85 5.10 -21.70
N CYS A 133 -7.29 4.12 -21.00
CA CYS A 133 -6.36 3.15 -21.59
C CYS A 133 -7.03 2.29 -22.67
N LYS A 134 -8.27 1.82 -22.45
CA LYS A 134 -9.04 1.05 -23.47
C LYS A 134 -9.22 1.85 -24.76
N GLU A 135 -9.48 3.16 -24.64
CA GLU A 135 -9.67 4.05 -25.79
C GLU A 135 -8.36 4.33 -26.52
N LEU A 136 -7.28 4.59 -25.79
CA LEU A 136 -5.99 4.99 -26.37
C LEU A 136 -5.15 3.80 -26.85
N MET A 137 -5.36 2.61 -26.31
CA MET A 137 -4.64 1.39 -26.66
C MET A 137 -5.63 0.24 -26.95
N PRO A 138 -6.44 0.35 -28.01
CA PRO A 138 -7.43 -0.68 -28.33
C PRO A 138 -6.75 -2.02 -28.62
N GLY A 139 -7.29 -3.10 -28.03
CA GLY A 139 -6.80 -4.46 -28.23
C GLY A 139 -5.62 -4.87 -27.32
N VAL A 140 -5.04 -3.96 -26.56
CA VAL A 140 -4.03 -4.31 -25.54
C VAL A 140 -4.75 -4.93 -24.33
N PRO A 141 -4.37 -6.15 -23.90
CA PRO A 141 -4.99 -6.79 -22.75
C PRO A 141 -4.69 -6.00 -21.46
N MET A 142 -5.67 -5.90 -20.59
CA MET A 142 -5.60 -5.17 -19.34
C MET A 142 -5.96 -6.05 -18.16
N VAL A 143 -5.27 -5.86 -17.03
CA VAL A 143 -5.46 -6.66 -15.81
C VAL A 143 -5.75 -5.73 -14.65
N ALA A 144 -6.74 -6.08 -13.85
CA ALA A 144 -7.10 -5.45 -12.59
C ALA A 144 -6.37 -6.16 -11.44
N VAL A 145 -5.60 -5.42 -10.66
CA VAL A 145 -4.90 -5.89 -9.46
C VAL A 145 -5.45 -5.12 -8.27
N PHE A 146 -6.04 -5.83 -7.31
CA PHE A 146 -6.79 -5.22 -6.22
C PHE A 146 -5.98 -5.18 -4.92
N ASP A 147 -5.96 -4.03 -4.24
CA ASP A 147 -5.33 -3.90 -2.92
C ASP A 147 -5.97 -4.81 -1.86
N THR A 148 -7.24 -5.15 -2.04
CA THR A 148 -8.01 -5.99 -1.10
C THR A 148 -7.91 -7.48 -1.40
N ALA A 149 -7.47 -7.89 -2.60
CA ALA A 149 -7.55 -9.28 -3.05
C ALA A 149 -6.72 -10.26 -2.19
N PHE A 150 -5.50 -9.87 -1.82
CA PHE A 150 -4.62 -10.70 -0.99
C PHE A 150 -5.23 -11.05 0.37
N HIS A 151 -6.07 -10.17 0.89
CA HIS A 151 -6.72 -10.29 2.19
C HIS A 151 -8.02 -11.11 2.15
N GLN A 152 -8.50 -11.51 0.97
CA GLN A 152 -9.75 -12.29 0.85
C GLN A 152 -9.62 -13.73 1.37
N THR A 153 -8.41 -14.18 1.69
CA THR A 153 -8.17 -15.47 2.34
C THR A 153 -8.37 -15.46 3.86
N MET A 154 -8.68 -14.29 4.45
CA MET A 154 -9.00 -14.19 5.88
C MET A 154 -10.20 -15.06 6.25
N PRO A 155 -10.14 -15.83 7.35
CA PRO A 155 -11.30 -16.57 7.85
C PRO A 155 -12.35 -15.64 8.45
N GLU A 156 -13.60 -16.10 8.51
CA GLU A 156 -14.75 -15.33 8.99
C GLU A 156 -14.50 -14.65 10.35
N LYS A 157 -13.90 -15.37 11.28
CA LYS A 157 -13.55 -14.87 12.62
C LYS A 157 -12.58 -13.69 12.63
N ALA A 158 -11.84 -13.46 11.53
CA ALA A 158 -10.90 -12.35 11.39
C ALA A 158 -11.53 -11.15 10.64
N TYR A 159 -12.47 -11.40 9.75
CA TYR A 159 -13.06 -10.31 8.97
C TYR A 159 -14.39 -9.78 9.51
N LEU A 160 -15.13 -10.53 10.34
CA LEU A 160 -16.37 -10.03 10.94
C LEU A 160 -16.12 -9.02 12.06
N TYR A 161 -16.91 -7.98 12.06
CA TYR A 161 -17.01 -7.05 13.19
C TYR A 161 -18.06 -7.52 14.19
N GLY A 162 -17.92 -7.13 15.45
CA GLY A 162 -18.91 -7.38 16.50
C GLY A 162 -20.16 -6.49 16.37
N LEU A 163 -20.73 -6.44 15.17
CA LEU A 163 -21.93 -5.69 14.80
C LEU A 163 -23.07 -6.65 14.46
N PRO A 164 -24.36 -6.20 14.37
CA PRO A 164 -25.43 -7.03 13.85
C PRO A 164 -25.05 -7.66 12.51
N TYR A 165 -25.20 -8.99 12.43
CA TYR A 165 -24.73 -9.80 11.29
C TYR A 165 -25.35 -9.37 9.95
N GLU A 166 -26.58 -8.85 9.99
CA GLU A 166 -27.28 -8.29 8.85
C GLU A 166 -26.56 -7.13 8.15
N TYR A 167 -25.67 -6.41 8.84
CA TYR A 167 -24.82 -5.38 8.19
C TYR A 167 -23.77 -6.01 7.29
N TYR A 168 -23.27 -7.18 7.66
CA TYR A 168 -22.43 -7.95 6.76
C TYR A 168 -23.25 -8.49 5.57
N GLU A 169 -24.39 -9.11 5.83
CA GLU A 169 -25.22 -9.69 4.76
C GLU A 169 -25.70 -8.66 3.75
N ASN A 170 -26.22 -7.52 4.22
CA ASN A 170 -26.87 -6.54 3.37
C ASN A 170 -25.91 -5.49 2.79
N TYR A 171 -24.90 -5.09 3.56
CA TYR A 171 -24.02 -3.96 3.19
C TYR A 171 -22.55 -4.37 3.04
N LYS A 172 -22.24 -5.66 3.23
CA LYS A 172 -20.87 -6.18 3.16
C LYS A 172 -19.89 -5.49 4.13
N VAL A 173 -20.42 -5.12 5.32
CA VAL A 173 -19.63 -4.53 6.40
C VAL A 173 -18.77 -5.62 7.03
N ARG A 174 -17.50 -5.63 6.64
CA ARG A 174 -16.46 -6.55 7.11
C ARG A 174 -15.08 -5.90 6.96
N ARG A 175 -14.05 -6.53 7.56
CA ARG A 175 -12.66 -6.19 7.28
C ARG A 175 -12.30 -6.66 5.87
N TYR A 176 -11.72 -5.77 5.05
CA TYR A 176 -11.15 -6.09 3.74
C TYR A 176 -9.63 -6.02 3.77
N GLY A 177 -9.06 -5.00 4.40
CA GLY A 177 -7.63 -4.72 4.38
C GLY A 177 -7.17 -4.09 3.06
N PHE A 178 -6.02 -3.44 3.12
CA PHE A 178 -5.43 -2.72 1.99
C PHE A 178 -3.92 -2.96 1.94
N HIS A 179 -3.21 -2.35 0.99
CA HIS A 179 -1.80 -2.63 0.69
C HIS A 179 -1.54 -4.12 0.36
N GLY A 180 -2.57 -4.84 -0.09
CA GLY A 180 -2.48 -6.30 -0.33
C GLY A 180 -1.42 -6.67 -1.34
N THR A 181 -1.21 -5.86 -2.37
CA THR A 181 -0.15 -6.05 -3.37
C THR A 181 1.24 -6.01 -2.70
N SER A 182 1.48 -5.04 -1.81
CA SER A 182 2.72 -4.93 -1.02
C SER A 182 2.87 -6.11 -0.05
N HIS A 183 1.83 -6.43 0.73
CA HIS A 183 1.87 -7.54 1.67
C HIS A 183 2.14 -8.89 0.98
N SER A 184 1.52 -9.12 -0.17
CA SER A 184 1.76 -10.30 -1.00
C SER A 184 3.20 -10.35 -1.53
N PHE A 185 3.70 -9.24 -2.07
CA PHE A 185 5.06 -9.13 -2.57
C PHE A 185 6.09 -9.40 -1.47
N VAL A 186 6.01 -8.67 -0.37
CA VAL A 186 6.98 -8.72 0.74
C VAL A 186 7.00 -10.09 1.40
N SER A 187 5.84 -10.72 1.64
CA SER A 187 5.79 -12.06 2.23
C SER A 187 6.45 -13.12 1.34
N LYS A 188 6.24 -13.04 0.03
CA LYS A 188 6.88 -13.94 -0.95
C LYS A 188 8.38 -13.71 -1.04
N GLU A 189 8.83 -12.44 -1.11
CA GLU A 189 10.25 -12.10 -1.16
C GLU A 189 10.96 -12.47 0.16
N THR A 190 10.31 -12.31 1.32
CA THR A 190 10.82 -12.77 2.61
C THR A 190 11.08 -14.28 2.60
N ALA A 191 10.09 -15.07 2.20
CA ALA A 191 10.25 -16.52 2.11
C ALA A 191 11.34 -16.93 1.11
N ARG A 192 11.37 -16.29 -0.08
CA ARG A 192 12.40 -16.52 -1.10
C ARG A 192 13.80 -16.20 -0.59
N PHE A 193 13.97 -15.04 0.04
CA PHE A 193 15.27 -14.57 0.55
C PHE A 193 15.83 -15.48 1.64
N LEU A 194 14.94 -15.97 2.54
CA LEU A 194 15.31 -16.89 3.61
C LEU A 194 15.38 -18.36 3.18
N GLY A 195 15.03 -18.70 1.93
CA GLY A 195 14.94 -20.09 1.48
C GLY A 195 13.84 -20.89 2.20
N MET A 196 12.79 -20.21 2.69
CA MET A 196 11.69 -20.85 3.40
C MET A 196 10.64 -21.38 2.42
N ASP A 197 10.01 -22.52 2.79
CA ASP A 197 8.79 -22.95 2.13
C ASP A 197 7.62 -22.05 2.55
N LEU A 198 7.16 -21.20 1.62
CA LEU A 198 6.06 -20.28 1.87
C LEU A 198 4.79 -20.99 2.38
N LYS A 199 4.56 -22.26 1.98
CA LYS A 199 3.40 -23.06 2.39
C LYS A 199 3.49 -23.63 3.81
N ASN A 200 4.63 -23.44 4.48
CA ASN A 200 4.88 -23.85 5.85
C ASN A 200 5.50 -22.71 6.64
N SER A 201 5.03 -21.49 6.44
CA SER A 201 5.61 -20.29 7.04
C SER A 201 4.58 -19.43 7.76
N LYS A 202 5.06 -18.65 8.75
CA LYS A 202 4.30 -17.62 9.48
C LYS A 202 5.08 -16.32 9.41
N ILE A 203 4.65 -15.42 8.56
CA ILE A 203 5.33 -14.16 8.29
C ILE A 203 4.41 -13.00 8.69
N ILE A 204 4.95 -12.04 9.43
CA ILE A 204 4.30 -10.76 9.68
C ILE A 204 4.96 -9.72 8.78
N VAL A 205 4.16 -8.99 8.01
CA VAL A 205 4.61 -7.89 7.17
C VAL A 205 4.16 -6.57 7.79
N CYS A 206 5.11 -5.73 8.14
CA CYS A 206 4.90 -4.38 8.67
C CYS A 206 5.13 -3.37 7.54
N HIS A 207 4.07 -3.00 6.84
CA HIS A 207 4.10 -1.97 5.80
C HIS A 207 3.95 -0.60 6.47
N LEU A 208 5.07 0.08 6.70
CA LEU A 208 5.15 1.32 7.48
C LEU A 208 5.49 2.50 6.56
N GLY A 209 4.47 3.19 6.08
CA GLY A 209 4.56 4.41 5.29
C GLY A 209 3.68 5.52 5.90
N ASN A 210 3.37 6.56 5.15
CA ASN A 210 2.40 7.58 5.57
C ASN A 210 1.00 6.97 5.79
N GLY A 211 0.57 6.02 4.92
CA GLY A 211 -0.40 4.99 5.25
C GLY A 211 0.36 3.77 5.76
N ALA A 212 -0.11 3.15 6.85
CA ALA A 212 0.56 2.03 7.47
C ALA A 212 -0.40 0.88 7.77
N SER A 213 0.05 -0.35 7.57
CA SER A 213 -0.72 -1.56 7.89
C SER A 213 0.20 -2.74 8.21
N ILE A 214 -0.34 -3.70 8.93
CA ILE A 214 0.34 -4.96 9.23
C ILE A 214 -0.54 -6.11 8.73
N SER A 215 0.07 -7.17 8.23
CA SER A 215 -0.63 -8.40 7.88
C SER A 215 0.02 -9.62 8.52
N ALA A 216 -0.82 -10.58 8.91
CA ALA A 216 -0.44 -11.91 9.32
C ALA A 216 -0.55 -12.85 8.10
N VAL A 217 0.56 -13.39 7.65
CA VAL A 217 0.61 -14.31 6.50
C VAL A 217 1.02 -15.67 6.99
N LYS A 218 0.10 -16.62 6.92
CA LYS A 218 0.33 -18.02 7.28
C LYS A 218 0.18 -18.91 6.06
N ASP A 219 1.16 -19.74 5.82
CA ASP A 219 1.18 -20.70 4.70
C ASP A 219 0.95 -20.03 3.35
N GLY A 220 1.49 -18.80 3.18
CA GLY A 220 1.35 -17.96 1.99
C GLY A 220 0.00 -17.26 1.83
N LYS A 221 -0.90 -17.34 2.81
CA LYS A 221 -2.23 -16.73 2.81
C LYS A 221 -2.35 -15.68 3.91
N CYS A 222 -2.96 -14.55 3.60
CA CYS A 222 -3.33 -13.57 4.63
C CYS A 222 -4.41 -14.18 5.53
N VAL A 223 -4.16 -14.21 6.84
CA VAL A 223 -5.12 -14.69 7.84
C VAL A 223 -5.67 -13.58 8.72
N ASP A 224 -5.01 -12.41 8.73
CA ASP A 224 -5.49 -11.18 9.37
C ASP A 224 -4.73 -9.97 8.85
N THR A 225 -5.33 -8.77 8.96
CA THR A 225 -4.69 -7.51 8.59
C THR A 225 -5.27 -6.34 9.39
N SER A 226 -4.49 -5.27 9.57
CA SER A 226 -4.84 -4.18 10.47
C SER A 226 -5.81 -3.15 9.91
N MET A 227 -5.83 -2.90 8.60
CA MET A 227 -6.83 -2.03 7.99
C MET A 227 -8.17 -2.77 7.87
N GLY A 228 -9.27 -2.04 7.97
CA GLY A 228 -10.61 -2.59 8.10
C GLY A 228 -11.45 -2.54 6.84
N LEU A 229 -12.71 -2.13 7.00
CA LEU A 229 -13.63 -1.79 5.91
C LEU A 229 -13.03 -0.69 5.04
N THR A 230 -12.34 0.24 5.67
CA THR A 230 -11.62 1.36 5.03
C THR A 230 -10.16 1.39 5.50
N PRO A 231 -9.29 2.18 4.85
CA PRO A 231 -7.90 2.34 5.29
C PRO A 231 -7.73 3.17 6.58
N LEU A 232 -8.78 3.40 7.36
CA LEU A 232 -8.74 4.20 8.59
C LEU A 232 -8.39 3.37 9.83
N GLU A 233 -8.98 2.17 9.96
CA GLU A 233 -8.76 1.25 11.09
C GLU A 233 -7.30 0.79 11.15
N GLY A 234 -6.81 0.46 12.33
CA GLY A 234 -5.52 -0.17 12.57
C GLY A 234 -4.49 0.74 13.21
N LEU A 235 -3.33 0.85 12.57
CA LEU A 235 -2.21 1.64 13.06
C LEU A 235 -2.54 3.13 13.08
N VAL A 236 -1.89 3.85 13.98
CA VAL A 236 -1.75 5.30 13.85
C VAL A 236 -0.93 5.58 12.59
N MET A 237 -1.38 6.50 11.74
CA MET A 237 -0.74 6.80 10.46
C MET A 237 -0.37 8.28 10.39
N GLY A 238 0.11 8.78 9.27
CA GLY A 238 0.49 10.19 9.15
C GLY A 238 -0.59 11.16 9.62
N THR A 239 -1.79 11.04 9.06
CA THR A 239 -2.95 11.91 9.39
C THR A 239 -4.19 11.15 9.86
N ARG A 240 -4.18 9.81 9.78
CA ARG A 240 -5.30 8.94 10.18
C ARG A 240 -5.12 8.44 11.61
N SER A 241 -6.22 8.42 12.35
CA SER A 241 -6.21 8.06 13.77
C SER A 241 -5.81 6.60 14.04
N GLY A 242 -6.11 5.67 13.11
CA GLY A 242 -6.14 4.25 13.43
C GLY A 242 -7.27 3.95 14.41
N ASP A 243 -7.09 2.88 15.20
CA ASP A 243 -8.08 2.42 16.17
C ASP A 243 -8.38 3.46 17.25
N ILE A 244 -9.64 3.69 17.46
CA ILE A 244 -10.16 4.51 18.56
C ILE A 244 -11.37 3.83 19.20
N ASP A 245 -11.77 4.27 20.39
CA ASP A 245 -13.08 3.96 20.95
C ASP A 245 -14.17 4.65 20.10
N PRO A 246 -15.14 3.92 19.51
CA PRO A 246 -16.20 4.50 18.70
C PRO A 246 -17.00 5.61 19.40
N ALA A 247 -17.14 5.60 20.73
CA ALA A 247 -17.82 6.63 21.49
C ALA A 247 -17.11 8.00 21.42
N ILE A 248 -15.82 8.03 21.08
CA ILE A 248 -15.08 9.28 20.84
C ILE A 248 -15.71 10.07 19.68
N MET A 249 -16.27 9.41 18.68
CA MET A 249 -16.89 10.06 17.54
C MET A 249 -18.06 10.94 17.98
N GLU A 250 -18.98 10.40 18.81
CA GLU A 250 -20.10 11.16 19.36
C GLU A 250 -19.62 12.28 20.29
N TYR A 251 -18.61 12.00 21.11
CA TYR A 251 -18.04 12.97 22.05
C TYR A 251 -17.45 14.19 21.32
N ILE A 252 -16.63 13.97 20.29
CA ILE A 252 -16.05 15.05 19.47
C ILE A 252 -17.14 15.79 18.70
N ALA A 253 -18.10 15.07 18.08
CA ALA A 253 -19.21 15.68 17.36
C ALA A 253 -19.94 16.72 18.22
N LYS A 254 -20.27 16.36 19.47
CA LYS A 254 -20.96 17.26 20.43
C LYS A 254 -20.05 18.42 20.87
N LYS A 255 -18.76 18.20 21.11
CA LYS A 255 -17.83 19.24 21.58
C LYS A 255 -17.51 20.28 20.53
N GLU A 256 -17.32 19.85 19.28
CA GLU A 256 -16.90 20.68 18.15
C GLU A 256 -18.06 21.08 17.23
N ASN A 257 -19.28 20.68 17.58
CA ASN A 257 -20.50 20.90 16.76
C ASN A 257 -20.32 20.42 15.31
N LEU A 258 -19.80 19.19 15.15
CA LEU A 258 -19.58 18.54 13.87
C LEU A 258 -20.67 17.52 13.56
N ASP A 259 -20.99 17.37 12.28
CA ASP A 259 -21.72 16.21 11.77
C ASP A 259 -20.78 15.01 11.59
N ILE A 260 -21.34 13.87 11.19
CA ILE A 260 -20.55 12.64 10.99
C ILE A 260 -19.44 12.84 9.93
N ALA A 261 -19.68 13.59 8.87
CA ALA A 261 -18.69 13.87 7.84
C ALA A 261 -17.55 14.73 8.40
N GLY A 262 -17.84 15.70 9.25
CA GLY A 262 -16.86 16.51 9.96
C GLY A 262 -15.98 15.67 10.87
N VAL A 263 -16.58 14.75 11.67
CA VAL A 263 -15.81 13.82 12.51
C VAL A 263 -14.93 12.91 11.66
N MET A 264 -15.46 12.31 10.58
CA MET A 264 -14.68 11.48 9.67
C MET A 264 -13.52 12.23 9.03
N ASN A 265 -13.69 13.53 8.72
CA ASN A 265 -12.61 14.37 8.24
C ASN A 265 -11.52 14.57 9.31
N VAL A 266 -11.89 14.75 10.58
CA VAL A 266 -10.91 14.80 11.69
C VAL A 266 -10.12 13.50 11.76
N LEU A 267 -10.80 12.35 11.76
CA LEU A 267 -10.14 11.04 11.90
C LEU A 267 -9.22 10.69 10.72
N ASN A 268 -9.57 11.13 9.51
CA ASN A 268 -8.80 10.80 8.31
C ASN A 268 -7.68 11.80 8.00
N LYS A 269 -7.86 13.10 8.32
CA LYS A 269 -6.99 14.16 7.79
C LYS A 269 -6.37 15.09 8.85
N LYS A 270 -6.80 14.99 10.12
CA LYS A 270 -6.34 15.88 11.19
C LYS A 270 -5.85 15.13 12.43
N SER A 271 -5.73 13.82 12.32
CA SER A 271 -5.36 12.91 13.41
C SER A 271 -3.97 12.32 13.17
N GLY A 272 -3.73 11.14 13.66
CA GLY A 272 -2.49 10.42 13.47
C GLY A 272 -1.28 11.10 14.08
N LEU A 273 -0.14 10.90 13.48
CA LEU A 273 1.14 11.48 13.91
C LEU A 273 1.10 13.01 13.91
N GLU A 274 0.52 13.60 12.84
CA GLU A 274 0.35 15.06 12.74
C GLU A 274 -0.56 15.60 13.84
N GLY A 275 -1.69 14.94 14.10
CA GLY A 275 -2.62 15.35 15.16
C GLY A 275 -2.04 15.27 16.55
N ILE A 276 -1.28 14.19 16.86
CA ILE A 276 -0.62 14.02 18.16
C ILE A 276 0.51 15.02 18.33
N SER A 277 1.40 15.12 17.35
CA SER A 277 2.59 15.97 17.42
C SER A 277 2.26 17.46 17.31
N GLY A 278 1.25 17.81 16.50
CA GLY A 278 0.99 19.19 16.07
C GLY A 278 2.11 19.79 15.23
N LEU A 279 2.95 18.93 14.63
CA LEU A 279 4.14 19.33 13.88
C LEU A 279 4.05 18.91 12.42
N SER A 280 4.00 17.61 12.15
CA SER A 280 4.06 17.03 10.82
C SER A 280 3.55 15.59 10.80
N SER A 281 3.15 15.12 9.63
CA SER A 281 2.92 13.69 9.35
C SER A 281 4.19 12.96 8.89
N ASP A 282 5.27 13.69 8.64
CA ASP A 282 6.54 13.15 8.18
C ASP A 282 7.42 12.75 9.39
N PHE A 283 7.81 11.49 9.40
CA PHE A 283 8.64 10.94 10.49
C PHE A 283 10.00 11.62 10.62
N ARG A 284 10.56 12.17 9.53
CA ARG A 284 11.81 12.93 9.55
C ARG A 284 11.70 14.19 10.39
N ASP A 285 10.59 14.91 10.25
CA ASP A 285 10.30 16.12 11.02
C ASP A 285 10.05 15.76 12.49
N LEU A 286 9.33 14.65 12.75
CA LEU A 286 9.07 14.17 14.11
C LEU A 286 10.35 13.75 14.81
N THR A 287 11.24 13.06 14.11
CA THR A 287 12.55 12.65 14.66
C THR A 287 13.43 13.87 14.96
N ALA A 288 13.44 14.87 14.08
CA ALA A 288 14.13 16.13 14.33
C ALA A 288 13.56 16.85 15.57
N GLY A 289 12.23 17.00 15.62
CA GLY A 289 11.56 17.61 16.77
C GLY A 289 11.79 16.86 18.08
N ALA A 290 11.82 15.53 18.05
CA ALA A 290 12.12 14.71 19.23
C ALA A 290 13.55 14.92 19.74
N LYS A 291 14.53 15.02 18.84
CA LYS A 291 15.93 15.36 19.19
C LYS A 291 16.07 16.75 19.83
N GLU A 292 15.20 17.69 19.48
CA GLU A 292 15.11 19.02 20.07
C GLU A 292 14.33 19.04 21.41
N GLY A 293 13.81 17.90 21.84
CA GLY A 293 13.05 17.76 23.09
C GLY A 293 11.56 18.11 22.98
N ASN A 294 10.99 18.13 21.77
CA ASN A 294 9.55 18.33 21.58
C ASN A 294 8.78 17.11 22.13
N LYS A 295 8.13 17.31 23.27
CA LYS A 295 7.40 16.23 23.98
C LYS A 295 6.28 15.60 23.15
N ARG A 296 5.61 16.38 22.30
CA ARG A 296 4.52 15.86 21.47
C ARG A 296 5.04 15.04 20.30
N ALA A 297 6.20 15.42 19.73
CA ALA A 297 6.85 14.62 18.69
C ALA A 297 7.34 13.28 19.28
N ILE A 298 7.94 13.30 20.48
CA ILE A 298 8.32 12.08 21.20
C ILE A 298 7.10 11.18 21.43
N ALA A 299 6.01 11.72 21.98
CA ALA A 299 4.78 10.98 22.23
C ALA A 299 4.18 10.38 20.95
N ALA A 300 4.22 11.11 19.83
CA ALA A 300 3.71 10.60 18.54
C ALA A 300 4.49 9.38 18.06
N ILE A 301 5.83 9.43 18.14
CA ILE A 301 6.71 8.31 17.78
C ILE A 301 6.46 7.10 18.69
N GLU A 302 6.41 7.33 20.01
CA GLU A 302 6.15 6.27 21.00
C GLU A 302 4.81 5.59 20.78
N VAL A 303 3.73 6.37 20.55
CA VAL A 303 2.39 5.83 20.26
C VAL A 303 2.41 4.99 18.99
N PHE A 304 3.10 5.43 17.95
CA PHE A 304 3.24 4.68 16.71
C PHE A 304 3.95 3.35 16.93
N CYS A 305 5.15 3.36 17.48
CA CYS A 305 5.96 2.15 17.72
C CYS A 305 5.22 1.16 18.63
N TYR A 306 4.60 1.65 19.70
CA TYR A 306 3.81 0.84 20.62
C TYR A 306 2.62 0.18 19.92
N ARG A 307 1.89 0.92 19.06
CA ARG A 307 0.75 0.38 18.32
C ARG A 307 1.19 -0.70 17.31
N VAL A 308 2.30 -0.47 16.60
CA VAL A 308 2.89 -1.48 15.69
C VAL A 308 3.24 -2.76 16.46
N ALA A 309 3.94 -2.63 17.59
CA ALA A 309 4.30 -3.80 18.40
C ALA A 309 3.09 -4.57 18.92
N LYS A 310 2.02 -3.88 19.35
CA LYS A 310 0.76 -4.52 19.75
C LYS A 310 0.12 -5.32 18.62
N TYR A 311 0.09 -4.79 17.40
CA TYR A 311 -0.43 -5.50 16.24
C TYR A 311 0.41 -6.73 15.89
N VAL A 312 1.74 -6.60 15.93
CA VAL A 312 2.64 -7.76 15.79
C VAL A 312 2.29 -8.84 16.82
N GLY A 313 2.18 -8.48 18.10
CA GLY A 313 1.80 -9.41 19.16
C GLY A 313 0.45 -10.09 18.94
N SER A 314 -0.58 -9.33 18.50
CA SER A 314 -1.89 -9.89 18.19
C SER A 314 -1.84 -10.89 17.02
N TYR A 315 -0.99 -10.66 16.03
CA TYR A 315 -0.85 -11.54 14.87
C TYR A 315 0.01 -12.77 15.15
N VAL A 316 0.97 -12.64 16.06
CA VAL A 316 1.65 -13.83 16.61
C VAL A 316 0.62 -14.77 17.29
N ALA A 317 -0.32 -14.22 18.05
CA ALA A 317 -1.40 -14.99 18.65
C ALA A 317 -2.35 -15.58 17.59
N ALA A 318 -2.74 -14.81 16.58
CA ALA A 318 -3.63 -15.28 15.50
C ALA A 318 -3.04 -16.46 14.72
N MET A 319 -1.71 -16.48 14.49
CA MET A 319 -1.01 -17.54 13.77
C MET A 319 -0.49 -18.66 14.69
N ASN A 320 -0.55 -18.48 16.02
CA ASN A 320 0.11 -19.34 17.00
C ASN A 320 1.62 -19.46 16.74
N GLY A 321 2.29 -18.31 16.74
CA GLY A 321 3.73 -18.18 16.49
C GLY A 321 4.06 -17.33 15.26
N VAL A 322 5.35 -17.09 15.04
CA VAL A 322 5.90 -16.33 13.91
C VAL A 322 7.32 -16.82 13.61
N ASP A 323 7.67 -16.91 12.32
CA ASP A 323 8.99 -17.29 11.87
C ASP A 323 9.82 -16.08 11.46
N ALA A 324 9.18 -15.11 10.82
CA ALA A 324 9.82 -13.89 10.34
C ALA A 324 8.92 -12.66 10.44
N ILE A 325 9.53 -11.49 10.72
CA ILE A 325 8.89 -10.17 10.71
C ILE A 325 9.63 -9.30 9.70
N ALA A 326 8.93 -8.86 8.66
CA ALA A 326 9.49 -8.03 7.59
C ALA A 326 9.00 -6.59 7.69
N PHE A 327 9.93 -5.65 7.75
CA PHE A 327 9.66 -4.21 7.70
C PHE A 327 9.78 -3.71 6.26
N THR A 328 8.82 -2.92 5.80
CA THR A 328 8.73 -2.44 4.43
C THR A 328 8.05 -1.08 4.34
N ALA A 329 7.98 -0.52 3.15
CA ALA A 329 7.54 0.83 2.84
C ALA A 329 8.46 1.92 3.43
N GLY A 330 8.18 3.18 3.11
CA GLY A 330 9.12 4.28 3.31
C GLY A 330 9.81 4.33 4.66
N LEU A 331 9.06 4.20 5.75
CA LEU A 331 9.59 4.19 7.11
C LEU A 331 10.22 2.84 7.46
N GLY A 332 9.54 1.73 7.13
CA GLY A 332 10.04 0.38 7.42
C GLY A 332 11.35 0.06 6.70
N GLU A 333 11.57 0.62 5.50
CA GLU A 333 12.76 0.42 4.68
C GLU A 333 13.94 1.33 5.07
N ASN A 334 13.66 2.56 5.57
CA ASN A 334 14.66 3.61 5.64
C ASN A 334 14.90 4.19 7.05
N ASP A 335 14.22 3.68 8.09
CA ASP A 335 14.37 4.21 9.45
C ASP A 335 14.73 3.09 10.44
N ASP A 336 16.02 2.94 10.65
CA ASP A 336 16.62 1.97 11.58
C ASP A 336 16.23 2.24 13.04
N ILE A 337 16.07 3.51 13.43
CA ILE A 337 15.68 3.93 14.77
C ILE A 337 14.27 3.45 15.10
N THR A 338 13.33 3.64 14.16
CA THR A 338 11.94 3.19 14.33
C THR A 338 11.87 1.66 14.37
N ARG A 339 12.59 0.94 13.49
CA ARG A 339 12.65 -0.53 13.54
C ARG A 339 13.16 -1.01 14.89
N LYS A 340 14.23 -0.40 15.41
CA LYS A 340 14.78 -0.71 16.74
C LYS A 340 13.75 -0.48 17.83
N ALA A 341 13.11 0.70 17.87
CA ALA A 341 12.10 1.04 18.86
C ALA A 341 10.89 0.08 18.88
N ILE A 342 10.49 -0.42 17.72
CA ILE A 342 9.45 -1.45 17.62
C ILE A 342 9.95 -2.80 18.16
N CYS A 343 11.16 -3.22 17.77
CA CYS A 343 11.74 -4.50 18.16
C CYS A 343 12.01 -4.61 19.66
N GLU A 344 12.27 -3.50 20.36
CA GLU A 344 12.44 -3.47 21.82
C GLU A 344 11.21 -4.01 22.58
N TYR A 345 10.00 -3.90 22.02
CA TYR A 345 8.78 -4.49 22.58
C TYR A 345 8.63 -5.99 22.32
N LEU A 346 9.41 -6.56 21.38
CA LEU A 346 9.20 -7.92 20.85
C LEU A 346 10.13 -8.96 21.49
N GLY A 347 10.97 -8.57 22.45
CA GLY A 347 11.94 -9.47 23.11
C GLY A 347 11.33 -10.74 23.70
N TYR A 348 10.06 -10.71 24.12
CA TYR A 348 9.32 -11.91 24.62
C TYR A 348 9.15 -13.00 23.55
N LEU A 349 9.29 -12.66 22.26
CA LEU A 349 9.31 -13.62 21.16
C LEU A 349 10.68 -14.27 20.97
N GLY A 350 11.70 -13.79 21.68
CA GLY A 350 13.08 -14.17 21.47
C GLY A 350 13.70 -13.49 20.23
N THR A 351 13.17 -12.32 19.85
CA THR A 351 13.79 -11.47 18.82
C THR A 351 15.01 -10.77 19.39
N GLU A 352 16.08 -10.77 18.63
CA GLU A 352 17.31 -10.02 18.93
C GLU A 352 17.72 -9.22 17.69
N LEU A 353 17.59 -7.89 17.78
CA LEU A 353 18.01 -6.97 16.72
C LEU A 353 19.54 -6.83 16.72
N ASP A 354 20.15 -6.92 15.56
CA ASP A 354 21.57 -6.58 15.35
C ASP A 354 21.66 -5.11 14.89
N GLU A 355 22.19 -4.23 15.74
CA GLU A 355 22.22 -2.79 15.45
C GLU A 355 23.07 -2.45 14.22
N VAL A 356 24.10 -3.24 13.91
CA VAL A 356 24.96 -3.01 12.74
C VAL A 356 24.23 -3.46 11.47
N LYS A 357 23.62 -4.65 11.50
CA LYS A 357 22.82 -5.14 10.37
C LYS A 357 21.56 -4.29 10.14
N ASN A 358 21.02 -3.67 11.19
CA ASN A 358 19.83 -2.82 11.07
C ASN A 358 20.10 -1.46 10.42
N ASP A 359 21.35 -1.00 10.33
CA ASP A 359 21.72 0.21 9.57
C ASP A 359 21.71 -0.08 8.06
N VAL A 360 20.51 -0.40 7.56
CA VAL A 360 20.23 -0.70 6.15
C VAL A 360 19.08 0.18 5.67
N HIS A 361 19.17 0.65 4.43
CA HIS A 361 18.20 1.57 3.84
C HIS A 361 17.85 1.12 2.42
N GLY A 362 16.57 0.75 2.19
CA GLY A 362 16.05 0.40 0.87
C GLY A 362 16.63 -0.88 0.25
N GLU A 363 17.22 -1.77 1.06
CA GLU A 363 17.80 -3.04 0.61
C GLU A 363 17.22 -4.21 1.39
N THR A 364 17.16 -5.39 0.77
CA THR A 364 16.74 -6.62 1.45
C THR A 364 17.88 -7.15 2.32
N ALA A 365 17.66 -7.18 3.62
CA ALA A 365 18.65 -7.65 4.58
C ALA A 365 17.99 -8.29 5.81
N ILE A 366 18.68 -9.28 6.41
CA ILE A 366 18.40 -9.75 7.76
C ILE A 366 18.98 -8.70 8.72
N ILE A 367 18.14 -8.24 9.65
CA ILE A 367 18.50 -7.22 10.66
C ILE A 367 18.50 -7.79 12.09
N SER A 368 18.30 -9.09 12.24
CA SER A 368 18.44 -9.79 13.52
C SER A 368 19.81 -10.45 13.67
N THR A 369 20.17 -10.78 14.92
CA THR A 369 21.31 -11.63 15.22
C THR A 369 21.06 -13.06 14.73
N ASP A 370 22.11 -13.86 14.67
CA ASP A 370 22.01 -15.26 14.25
C ASP A 370 21.37 -16.14 15.35
N ASP A 371 21.36 -15.66 16.61
CA ASP A 371 20.72 -16.34 17.75
C ASP A 371 19.26 -15.96 17.94
N SER A 372 18.73 -15.00 17.18
CA SER A 372 17.34 -14.58 17.22
C SER A 372 16.41 -15.73 16.82
N LYS A 373 15.40 -16.02 17.66
CA LYS A 373 14.41 -17.08 17.38
C LYS A 373 13.45 -16.72 16.25
N VAL A 374 13.20 -15.44 16.06
CA VAL A 374 12.38 -14.91 14.98
C VAL A 374 13.25 -14.04 14.10
N THR A 375 13.29 -14.31 12.81
CA THR A 375 14.11 -13.52 11.88
C THR A 375 13.46 -12.17 11.64
N LEU A 376 14.23 -11.09 11.85
CA LEU A 376 13.82 -9.73 11.53
C LEU A 376 14.46 -9.31 10.20
N LEU A 377 13.68 -8.70 9.30
CA LEU A 377 14.16 -8.30 7.98
C LEU A 377 13.72 -6.88 7.61
N CYS A 378 14.55 -6.20 6.84
CA CYS A 378 14.16 -5.10 5.96
C CYS A 378 13.92 -5.71 4.58
N VAL A 379 12.75 -5.49 3.97
CA VAL A 379 12.42 -6.00 2.62
C VAL A 379 11.69 -4.90 1.85
N PRO A 380 12.35 -4.21 0.92
CA PRO A 380 11.70 -3.17 0.12
C PRO A 380 10.52 -3.71 -0.66
N THR A 381 9.39 -2.99 -0.63
CA THR A 381 8.23 -3.33 -1.45
C THR A 381 8.42 -2.87 -2.90
N ASN A 382 7.80 -3.59 -3.81
CA ASN A 382 7.72 -3.22 -5.22
C ASN A 382 6.35 -3.61 -5.77
N GLU A 383 5.37 -2.74 -5.51
CA GLU A 383 3.98 -2.98 -5.90
C GLU A 383 3.83 -2.99 -7.42
N GLU A 384 4.54 -2.13 -8.13
CA GLU A 384 4.50 -2.05 -9.59
C GLU A 384 5.03 -3.34 -10.24
N LEU A 385 6.11 -3.90 -9.70
CA LEU A 385 6.64 -5.18 -10.16
C LEU A 385 5.65 -6.32 -9.88
N MET A 386 4.99 -6.31 -8.72
CA MET A 386 3.97 -7.32 -8.40
C MET A 386 2.78 -7.23 -9.37
N ILE A 387 2.32 -6.02 -9.68
CA ILE A 387 1.26 -5.79 -10.68
C ILE A 387 1.70 -6.30 -12.05
N ALA A 388 2.95 -6.04 -12.44
CA ALA A 388 3.49 -6.53 -13.72
C ALA A 388 3.55 -8.06 -13.75
N ARG A 389 4.01 -8.73 -12.69
CA ARG A 389 4.06 -10.19 -12.56
C ARG A 389 2.65 -10.81 -12.66
N ASP A 390 1.67 -10.26 -11.95
CA ASP A 390 0.27 -10.71 -12.01
C ASP A 390 -0.33 -10.51 -13.41
N THR A 391 -0.03 -9.36 -14.04
CA THR A 391 -0.48 -9.06 -15.39
C THR A 391 0.05 -10.11 -16.38
N VAL A 392 1.34 -10.40 -16.35
CA VAL A 392 1.97 -11.39 -17.23
C VAL A 392 1.40 -12.79 -17.01
N ALA A 393 1.16 -13.17 -15.76
CA ALA A 393 0.61 -14.49 -15.42
C ALA A 393 -0.78 -14.73 -16.00
N LEU A 394 -1.56 -13.66 -16.23
CA LEU A 394 -2.94 -13.73 -16.72
C LEU A 394 -3.07 -13.53 -18.24
N VAL A 395 -2.09 -12.90 -18.91
CA VAL A 395 -2.18 -12.59 -20.35
C VAL A 395 -1.27 -13.46 -21.23
N LYS A 396 -0.36 -14.25 -20.63
CA LYS A 396 0.40 -15.32 -21.30
C LYS A 396 -0.46 -16.56 -21.46
#